data_1e2be1fab07689ee7c2d2989d6a85977
#
_entry.id   1e2be1fab07689ee7c2d2989d6a85977
#
_cell.length_a   1.000
_cell.length_b   1.000
_cell.length_c   1.000
_cell.angle_alpha   90.00
_cell.angle_beta   90.00
_cell.angle_gamma   90.00
#
_symmetry.space_group_name_H-M   'P 1'
#
loop_
_entity.id
_entity.type
_entity.pdbx_description
1 polymer ?
#
loop_
_entity_poly.entity_id
_entity_poly.type
_entity_poly.pdbx_seq_one_letter_code
_entity_poly.pdbx_strand_id
1 'polypeptide(L)' 'MWYCMKGNEFIRRVKALGRSRGIDVEWVAERGKGSHGTLYFGDRFTIVRNPKDELKTGTLHAMLEQLGIEKKDL' A
#
# COMPACT_ATOMS: atom_id res chain seq x y z
N MET A 1 -11.49 14.76 -7.15
CA MET A 1 -11.42 15.00 -5.72
C MET A 1 -10.64 13.90 -5.01
N TRP A 2 -9.91 14.31 -4.04
CA TRP A 2 -9.15 13.37 -3.23
C TRP A 2 -9.95 12.87 -2.07
N TYR A 3 -9.79 11.65 -1.75
CA TYR A 3 -10.29 11.13 -0.51
C TYR A 3 -9.21 10.25 0.10
N CYS A 4 -9.28 10.11 1.42
CA CYS A 4 -8.37 9.23 2.12
C CYS A 4 -8.92 7.82 2.07
N MET A 5 -8.04 6.84 1.98
CA MET A 5 -8.47 5.44 2.05
C MET A 5 -7.78 4.79 3.24
N LYS A 6 -8.39 3.74 3.76
CA LYS A 6 -7.77 2.98 4.84
C LYS A 6 -6.64 2.14 4.29
N GLY A 7 -5.70 1.81 5.17
CA GLY A 7 -4.56 0.99 4.77
C GLY A 7 -4.98 -0.32 4.14
N ASN A 8 -6.02 -0.96 4.69
CA ASN A 8 -6.53 -2.21 4.13
C ASN A 8 -7.00 -2.04 2.69
N GLU A 9 -7.66 -0.95 2.40
CA GLU A 9 -8.11 -0.67 1.04
C GLU A 9 -6.91 -0.42 0.12
N PHE A 10 -5.94 0.31 0.62
CA PHE A 10 -4.72 0.59 -0.14
C PHE A 10 -4.04 -0.73 -0.51
N ILE A 11 -3.88 -1.63 0.47
CA ILE A 11 -3.25 -2.93 0.24
C ILE A 11 -4.02 -3.72 -0.82
N ARG A 12 -5.35 -3.74 -0.71
CA ARG A 12 -6.18 -4.47 -1.65
C ARG A 12 -6.06 -3.92 -3.06
N ARG A 13 -6.04 -2.59 -3.19
CA ARG A 13 -5.93 -1.96 -4.48
C ARG A 13 -4.57 -2.21 -5.11
N VAL A 14 -3.51 -2.17 -4.31
CA VAL A 14 -2.16 -2.45 -4.81
C VAL A 14 -2.07 -3.90 -5.27
N LYS A 15 -2.67 -4.83 -4.53
CA LYS A 15 -2.70 -6.24 -4.94
C LYS A 15 -3.40 -6.42 -6.28
N ALA A 16 -4.54 -5.74 -6.45
CA ALA A 16 -5.28 -5.81 -7.71
C ALA A 16 -4.49 -5.23 -8.87
N LEU A 17 -3.81 -4.11 -8.62
CA LEU A 17 -2.98 -3.49 -9.64
C LEU A 17 -1.83 -4.41 -10.04
N GLY A 18 -1.18 -5.01 -9.06
CA GLY A 18 -0.09 -5.95 -9.33
C GLY A 18 -0.55 -7.12 -10.17
N ARG A 19 -1.72 -7.68 -9.83
CA ARG A 19 -2.29 -8.78 -10.60
C ARG A 19 -2.55 -8.35 -12.04
N SER A 20 -3.04 -7.14 -12.23
CA SER A 20 -3.32 -6.59 -13.55
C SER A 20 -2.05 -6.41 -14.37
N ARG A 21 -0.93 -6.14 -13.72
CA ARG A 21 0.34 -5.87 -14.39
C ARG A 21 1.30 -7.05 -14.38
N GLY A 22 0.88 -8.16 -13.80
CA GLY A 22 1.76 -9.33 -13.69
C GLY A 22 2.91 -9.13 -12.71
N ILE A 23 2.70 -8.29 -11.70
CA ILE A 23 3.70 -8.00 -10.68
C ILE A 23 3.31 -8.70 -9.39
N ASP A 24 4.28 -9.34 -8.74
CA ASP A 24 4.03 -10.00 -7.47
C ASP A 24 3.84 -8.96 -6.37
N VAL A 25 2.76 -9.10 -5.62
CA VAL A 25 2.47 -8.23 -4.50
C VAL A 25 2.26 -9.09 -3.27
N GLU A 26 2.94 -8.74 -2.20
CA GLU A 26 2.83 -9.51 -0.97
C GLU A 26 2.70 -8.57 0.23
N TRP A 27 1.78 -8.91 1.13
CA TRP A 27 1.61 -8.19 2.39
C TRP A 27 2.16 -9.07 3.50
N VAL A 28 3.18 -8.57 4.19
CA VAL A 28 3.82 -9.31 5.29
C VAL A 28 3.58 -8.54 6.58
N ALA A 29 2.70 -9.08 7.41
CA ALA A 29 2.41 -8.48 8.71
C ALA A 29 3.59 -8.73 9.66
N GLU A 30 3.98 -7.70 10.40
CA GLU A 30 5.09 -7.81 11.31
C GLU A 30 4.59 -8.27 12.68
N ARG A 31 5.19 -9.33 13.19
CA ARG A 31 4.78 -9.89 14.46
C ARG A 31 5.23 -9.00 15.61
N GLY A 32 4.39 -8.89 16.62
CA GLY A 32 4.73 -8.16 17.83
C GLY A 32 4.70 -6.66 17.67
N LYS A 33 4.33 -6.18 16.50
CA LYS A 33 4.28 -4.74 16.24
C LYS A 33 2.87 -4.28 15.93
N GLY A 34 1.88 -4.97 16.45
CA GLY A 34 0.50 -4.62 16.23
C GLY A 34 0.12 -4.77 14.76
N SER A 35 -0.32 -3.68 14.15
CA SER A 35 -0.80 -3.72 12.77
C SER A 35 0.26 -3.41 11.74
N HIS A 36 1.51 -3.20 12.16
CA HIS A 36 2.57 -2.87 11.22
C HIS A 36 2.86 -4.00 10.26
N GLY A 37 3.25 -3.66 9.05
CA GLY A 37 3.65 -4.65 8.08
C GLY A 37 4.28 -4.00 6.87
N THR A 38 4.84 -4.82 6.01
CA THR A 38 5.48 -4.37 4.78
C THR A 38 4.68 -4.85 3.58
N LEU A 39 4.40 -3.94 2.67
CA LEU A 39 3.72 -4.27 1.42
C LEU A 39 4.76 -4.25 0.31
N TYR A 40 4.99 -5.41 -0.29
CA TYR A 40 5.93 -5.56 -1.39
C TYR A 40 5.19 -5.44 -2.72
N PHE A 41 5.80 -4.74 -3.65
CA PHE A 41 5.27 -4.57 -5.00
C PHE A 41 6.42 -4.78 -5.98
N GLY A 42 6.55 -6.02 -6.45
CA GLY A 42 7.71 -6.41 -7.23
C GLY A 42 8.98 -6.31 -6.40
N ASP A 43 9.93 -5.52 -6.84
CA ASP A 43 11.18 -5.29 -6.11
C ASP A 43 11.14 -4.02 -5.26
N ARG A 44 9.98 -3.40 -5.12
CA ARG A 44 9.79 -2.22 -4.29
C ARG A 44 8.93 -2.56 -3.09
N PHE A 45 8.98 -1.72 -2.07
CA PHE A 45 8.16 -1.96 -0.88
C PHE A 45 7.83 -0.65 -0.18
N THR A 46 6.80 -0.70 0.66
CA THR A 46 6.48 0.40 1.55
C THR A 46 5.97 -0.18 2.87
N ILE A 47 6.09 0.58 3.93
CA ILE A 47 5.62 0.14 5.24
C ILE A 47 4.24 0.72 5.51
N VAL A 48 3.30 -0.13 5.88
CA VAL A 48 1.95 0.28 6.26
C VAL A 48 1.86 0.13 7.77
N ARG A 49 1.73 1.26 8.46
CA ARG A 49 1.78 1.25 9.91
C ARG A 49 0.50 0.73 10.54
N ASN A 50 -0.64 1.12 10.00
CA ASN A 50 -1.90 0.73 10.59
C ASN A 50 -2.94 0.56 9.50
N PRO A 51 -3.16 -0.69 9.03
CA PRO A 51 -4.11 -0.93 7.95
C PRO A 51 -5.54 -0.54 8.29
N LYS A 52 -5.88 -0.43 9.58
CA LYS A 52 -7.23 -0.06 9.98
C LYS A 52 -7.47 1.44 9.98
N ASP A 53 -6.40 2.24 9.95
CA ASP A 53 -6.51 3.69 9.94
C ASP A 53 -6.52 4.24 8.53
N GLU A 54 -7.08 5.44 8.41
CA GLU A 54 -7.04 6.14 7.14
C GLU A 54 -5.64 6.64 6.86
N LEU A 55 -5.24 6.54 5.61
CA LEU A 55 -3.96 7.08 5.15
C LEU A 55 -4.18 8.54 4.76
N LYS A 56 -3.41 9.43 5.35
CA LYS A 56 -3.47 10.83 5.00
C LYS A 56 -2.88 11.03 3.60
N THR A 57 -3.33 12.09 2.94
CA THR A 57 -2.91 12.35 1.56
C THR A 57 -1.40 12.35 1.39
N GLY A 58 -0.68 13.06 2.28
CA GLY A 58 0.77 13.10 2.19
C GLY A 58 1.42 11.74 2.36
N THR A 59 0.94 10.97 3.33
CA THR A 59 1.45 9.62 3.56
C THR A 59 1.16 8.73 2.35
N LEU A 60 -0.03 8.82 1.82
CA LEU A 60 -0.42 8.02 0.66
C LEU A 60 0.48 8.32 -0.54
N HIS A 61 0.75 9.60 -0.79
CA HIS A 61 1.65 10.00 -1.87
C HIS A 61 3.04 9.42 -1.69
N ALA A 62 3.58 9.48 -0.47
CA ALA A 62 4.91 8.95 -0.20
C ALA A 62 4.95 7.45 -0.45
N MET A 63 3.91 6.73 -0.03
CA MET A 63 3.85 5.29 -0.24
C MET A 63 3.76 4.94 -1.72
N LEU A 64 2.97 5.70 -2.48
CA LEU A 64 2.87 5.48 -3.92
C LEU A 64 4.20 5.71 -4.60
N GLU A 65 4.93 6.74 -4.21
CA GLU A 65 6.24 7.00 -4.77
C GLU A 65 7.21 5.86 -4.47
N GLN A 66 7.17 5.33 -3.25
CA GLN A 66 8.04 4.23 -2.88
C GLN A 66 7.76 2.99 -3.72
N LEU A 67 6.52 2.77 -4.08
CA LEU A 67 6.12 1.63 -4.90
C LEU A 67 6.23 1.91 -6.40
N GLY A 68 6.44 3.17 -6.78
CA GLY A 68 6.51 3.53 -8.18
C GLY A 68 5.15 3.49 -8.87
N ILE A 69 4.10 3.74 -8.11
CA ILE A 69 2.73 3.71 -8.61
C ILE A 69 2.18 5.13 -8.65
N GLU A 70 1.43 5.43 -9.70
CA GLU A 70 0.74 6.71 -9.77
C GLU A 70 -0.64 6.58 -9.14
N LYS A 71 -1.09 7.68 -8.55
CA LYS A 71 -2.40 7.72 -7.92
C LYS A 71 -3.52 7.30 -8.85
N LYS A 72 -3.44 7.70 -10.10
CA LYS A 72 -4.47 7.36 -11.08
C LYS A 72 -4.53 5.87 -11.39
N ASP A 73 -3.50 5.15 -11.02
CA ASP A 73 -3.44 3.70 -11.27
C ASP A 73 -4.18 2.92 -10.20
N LEU A 74 -4.48 3.54 -9.11
CA LEU A 74 -5.29 2.91 -8.08
C LEU A 74 -6.75 3.26 -8.31
#